data_7a633d10d04aff8347d5c4ffadd9eedb
#
_entry.id   7a633d10d04aff8347d5c4ffadd9eedb
#
_cell.length_a   1.000
_cell.length_b   1.000
_cell.length_c   1.000
_cell.angle_alpha   90.00
_cell.angle_beta   90.00
_cell.angle_gamma   90.00
#
_symmetry.space_group_name_H-M   'P 1'
#
loop_
_entity.id
_entity.type
_entity.pdbx_description
1 polymer ?
#
loop_
_entity_poly.entity_id
_entity_poly.type
_entity_poly.pdbx_seq_one_letter_code
_entity_poly.pdbx_strand_id
1 'polypeptide(L)'
;TNPCGEISLPSYGNCCLGNINLSNMVLADGSDIDWKRLARTVRTGIRFLDNVLTVNKFPTETCKRVGERSRRIGLGVTGLHYMLIQLGIKYGSEKCLELLDRLFSTIRDEAYKMSVYLARDKSPFPEFDYKKYLNEEYAKTLPARIRMLVKRHGIRNAVMLTIPPCGTISMLHGVSSGIEPIFAAMYNRRYRQANV
;
A
#
# COMPACT_ATOMS: atom_id res chain seq x y z
N THR A 1 -12.47 -9.21 7.98
CA THR A 1 -11.43 -8.19 7.94
C THR A 1 -10.27 -8.62 8.81
N ASN A 2 -9.09 -7.98 8.64
CA ASN A 2 -8.00 -8.05 9.60
C ASN A 2 -8.34 -7.24 10.89
N PRO A 3 -7.50 -7.30 11.97
CA PRO A 3 -7.83 -6.66 13.26
C PRO A 3 -8.14 -5.16 13.19
N CYS A 4 -7.50 -4.42 12.30
CA CYS A 4 -7.67 -2.96 12.21
C CYS A 4 -8.68 -2.53 11.11
N GLY A 5 -9.27 -3.47 10.37
CA GLY A 5 -10.32 -3.21 9.40
C GLY A 5 -9.88 -2.62 8.07
N GLU A 6 -8.57 -2.43 7.84
CA GLU A 6 -8.04 -1.77 6.65
C GLU A 6 -8.03 -2.64 5.39
N ILE A 7 -8.29 -3.94 5.52
CA ILE A 7 -8.37 -4.85 4.37
C ILE A 7 -9.45 -5.91 4.57
N SER A 8 -10.24 -6.16 3.53
CA SER A 8 -11.20 -7.26 3.51
C SER A 8 -10.50 -8.57 3.23
N LEU A 9 -10.64 -9.54 4.13
CA LEU A 9 -10.06 -10.86 4.02
C LEU A 9 -11.14 -11.95 3.98
N PRO A 10 -10.96 -13.02 3.17
CA PRO A 10 -11.76 -14.22 3.30
C PRO A 10 -11.41 -14.95 4.61
N SER A 11 -12.23 -15.94 5.00
CA SER A 11 -11.88 -16.83 6.11
C SER A 11 -10.50 -17.46 5.89
N TYR A 12 -9.70 -17.53 6.95
CA TYR A 12 -8.30 -17.98 6.92
C TYR A 12 -7.36 -17.14 6.05
N GLY A 13 -7.83 -15.97 5.59
CA GLY A 13 -7.02 -15.04 4.82
C GLY A 13 -5.96 -14.36 5.67
N ASN A 14 -4.85 -14.01 5.05
CA ASN A 14 -3.78 -13.21 5.63
C ASN A 14 -3.34 -12.13 4.64
N CYS A 15 -2.70 -11.10 5.14
CA CYS A 15 -2.14 -10.05 4.32
C CYS A 15 -0.75 -9.64 4.82
N CYS A 16 0.22 -9.63 3.91
CA CYS A 16 1.54 -9.08 4.18
C CYS A 16 1.49 -7.56 4.00
N LEU A 17 1.77 -6.82 5.08
CA LEU A 17 1.72 -5.36 5.09
C LEU A 17 3.11 -4.74 4.95
N GLY A 18 3.19 -3.59 4.31
CA GLY A 18 4.36 -2.74 4.24
C GLY A 18 3.96 -1.28 4.03
N ASN A 19 4.82 -0.35 4.42
CA ASN A 19 4.52 1.08 4.34
C ASN A 19 5.67 1.86 3.71
N ILE A 20 5.33 2.80 2.84
CA ILE A 20 6.26 3.78 2.29
C ILE A 20 6.29 4.99 3.22
N ASN A 21 7.46 5.38 3.69
CA ASN A 21 7.63 6.65 4.39
C ASN A 21 7.62 7.79 3.37
N LEU A 22 6.52 8.54 3.31
CA LEU A 22 6.31 9.62 2.36
C LEU A 22 7.24 10.83 2.61
N SER A 23 7.66 11.05 3.85
CA SER A 23 8.60 12.15 4.16
C SER A 23 9.94 12.00 3.43
N ASN A 24 10.33 10.76 3.12
CA ASN A 24 11.54 10.47 2.35
C ASN A 24 11.36 10.62 0.83
N MET A 25 10.15 10.97 0.38
CA MET A 25 9.83 11.15 -1.04
C MET A 25 9.86 12.61 -1.47
N VAL A 26 10.12 13.55 -0.56
CA VAL A 26 10.28 14.97 -0.87
C VAL A 26 11.70 15.22 -1.41
N LEU A 27 11.82 16.11 -2.39
CA LEU A 27 13.12 16.60 -2.88
C LEU A 27 13.87 17.32 -1.76
N ALA A 28 15.18 17.30 -1.80
CA ALA A 28 16.03 17.87 -0.73
C ALA A 28 15.80 19.39 -0.51
N ASP A 29 15.35 20.10 -1.53
CA ASP A 29 15.03 21.52 -1.47
C ASP A 29 13.58 21.79 -1.01
N GLY A 30 12.79 20.76 -0.76
CA GLY A 30 11.38 20.88 -0.37
C GLY A 30 10.42 21.36 -1.46
N SER A 31 10.86 21.46 -2.70
CA SER A 31 10.07 22.07 -3.80
C SER A 31 8.93 21.19 -4.31
N ASP A 32 9.11 19.88 -4.35
CA ASP A 32 8.10 18.91 -4.84
C ASP A 32 8.41 17.50 -4.30
N ILE A 33 7.56 16.56 -4.66
CA ILE A 33 7.79 15.12 -4.46
C ILE A 33 8.74 14.61 -5.56
N ASP A 34 9.71 13.79 -5.19
CA ASP A 34 10.49 12.99 -6.14
C ASP A 34 9.60 11.85 -6.70
N TRP A 35 8.83 12.19 -7.72
CA TRP A 35 7.89 11.28 -8.39
C TRP A 35 8.57 10.03 -8.96
N LYS A 36 9.82 10.15 -9.41
CA LYS A 36 10.60 9.01 -9.93
C LYS A 36 11.00 8.06 -8.82
N ARG A 37 11.45 8.60 -7.69
CA ARG A 37 11.78 7.83 -6.49
C ARG A 37 10.53 7.16 -5.92
N LEU A 38 9.41 7.88 -5.80
CA LEU A 38 8.13 7.34 -5.36
C LEU A 38 7.70 6.15 -6.22
N ALA A 39 7.65 6.33 -7.55
CA ALA A 39 7.25 5.28 -8.49
C ALA A 39 8.13 4.03 -8.38
N ARG A 40 9.46 4.21 -8.26
CA ARG A 40 10.41 3.11 -8.05
C ARG A 40 10.17 2.41 -6.72
N THR A 41 9.95 3.18 -5.63
CA THR A 41 9.71 2.65 -4.29
C THR A 41 8.42 1.83 -4.24
N VAL A 42 7.32 2.32 -4.86
CA VAL A 42 6.07 1.57 -4.97
C VAL A 42 6.30 0.23 -5.68
N ARG A 43 6.94 0.24 -6.85
CA ARG A 43 7.24 -1.00 -7.60
C ARG A 43 8.08 -1.98 -6.80
N THR A 44 9.10 -1.49 -6.11
CA THR A 44 9.94 -2.32 -5.23
C THR A 44 9.13 -2.90 -4.07
N GLY A 45 8.27 -2.09 -3.43
CA GLY A 45 7.39 -2.52 -2.34
C GLY A 45 6.43 -3.64 -2.75
N ILE A 46 5.77 -3.51 -3.92
CA ILE A 46 4.88 -4.55 -4.44
C ILE A 46 5.65 -5.85 -4.73
N ARG A 47 6.81 -5.77 -5.38
CA ARG A 47 7.65 -6.95 -5.64
C ARG A 47 8.13 -7.60 -4.34
N PHE A 48 8.56 -6.79 -3.37
CA PHE A 48 9.02 -7.26 -2.07
C PHE A 48 7.92 -8.01 -1.33
N LEU A 49 6.71 -7.44 -1.22
CA LEU A 49 5.60 -8.07 -0.54
C LEU A 49 5.11 -9.35 -1.25
N ASP A 50 5.11 -9.39 -2.58
CA ASP A 50 4.80 -10.63 -3.33
C ASP A 50 5.84 -11.72 -3.04
N ASN A 51 7.13 -11.36 -2.94
CA ASN A 51 8.18 -12.30 -2.58
C ASN A 51 8.05 -12.78 -1.12
N VAL A 52 7.76 -11.88 -0.17
CA VAL A 52 7.48 -12.24 1.23
C VAL A 52 6.34 -13.26 1.30
N LEU A 53 5.25 -13.04 0.58
CA LEU A 53 4.14 -14.00 0.54
C LEU A 53 4.57 -15.37 0.02
N THR A 54 5.49 -15.41 -0.94
CA THR A 54 6.00 -16.67 -1.53
C THR A 54 6.86 -17.48 -0.56
N VAL A 55 7.67 -16.80 0.28
CA VAL A 55 8.57 -17.47 1.24
C VAL A 55 7.96 -17.62 2.63
N ASN A 56 6.74 -17.11 2.83
CA ASN A 56 6.07 -17.10 4.12
C ASN A 56 5.80 -18.53 4.64
N LYS A 57 5.97 -18.71 5.94
CA LYS A 57 5.59 -19.94 6.64
C LYS A 57 4.21 -19.73 7.26
N PHE A 58 3.21 -20.41 6.71
CA PHE A 58 1.83 -20.30 7.17
C PHE A 58 1.60 -21.20 8.38
N PRO A 59 0.76 -20.80 9.35
CA PRO A 59 0.49 -21.59 10.56
C PRO A 59 -0.30 -22.88 10.27
N THR A 60 -1.10 -22.90 9.19
CA THR A 60 -1.89 -24.07 8.77
C THR A 60 -1.91 -24.19 7.24
N GLU A 61 -2.16 -25.39 6.72
CA GLU A 61 -2.32 -25.62 5.28
C GLU A 61 -3.54 -24.86 4.70
N THR A 62 -4.58 -24.64 5.49
CA THR A 62 -5.74 -23.85 5.07
C THR A 62 -5.36 -22.38 4.86
N CYS A 63 -4.61 -21.76 5.78
CA CYS A 63 -4.09 -20.41 5.62
C CYS A 63 -3.18 -20.29 4.40
N LYS A 64 -2.30 -21.27 4.19
CA LYS A 64 -1.42 -21.33 3.02
C LYS A 64 -2.22 -21.36 1.72
N ARG A 65 -3.14 -22.29 1.58
CA ARG A 65 -4.00 -22.44 0.40
C ARG A 65 -4.74 -21.15 0.09
N VAL A 66 -5.37 -20.48 1.09
CA VAL A 66 -6.12 -19.24 0.91
C VAL A 66 -5.18 -18.08 0.53
N GLY A 67 -4.02 -17.97 1.21
CA GLY A 67 -3.02 -16.95 0.91
C GLY A 67 -2.46 -17.06 -0.51
N GLU A 68 -2.12 -18.29 -0.94
CA GLU A 68 -1.57 -18.53 -2.28
C GLU A 68 -2.60 -18.33 -3.40
N ARG A 69 -3.88 -18.66 -3.17
CA ARG A 69 -4.94 -18.54 -4.17
C ARG A 69 -5.24 -17.10 -4.57
N SER A 70 -5.26 -16.18 -3.61
CA SER A 70 -5.59 -14.76 -3.85
C SER A 70 -4.37 -13.83 -3.88
N ARG A 71 -3.25 -14.25 -3.30
CA ARG A 71 -1.99 -13.48 -3.20
C ARG A 71 -2.19 -12.05 -2.75
N ARG A 72 -2.99 -11.84 -1.69
CA ARG A 72 -3.27 -10.51 -1.13
C ARG A 72 -2.04 -9.95 -0.43
N ILE A 73 -1.70 -8.72 -0.74
CA ILE A 73 -0.66 -7.92 -0.08
C ILE A 73 -1.24 -6.54 0.22
N GLY A 74 -0.61 -5.80 1.12
CA GLY A 74 -1.07 -4.48 1.52
C GLY A 74 0.10 -3.50 1.62
N LEU A 75 0.41 -2.80 0.53
CA LEU A 75 1.33 -1.67 0.55
C LEU A 75 0.58 -0.40 0.92
N GLY A 76 0.97 0.23 2.00
CA GLY A 76 0.44 1.48 2.50
C GLY A 76 1.47 2.59 2.57
N VAL A 77 1.13 3.63 3.32
CA VAL A 77 2.00 4.79 3.53
C VAL A 77 2.07 5.18 5.00
N THR A 78 3.13 5.90 5.37
CA THR A 78 3.27 6.58 6.66
C THR A 78 3.94 7.93 6.43
N GLY A 79 3.85 8.85 7.38
CA GLY A 79 4.51 10.13 7.29
C GLY A 79 3.86 11.14 6.34
N LEU A 80 2.56 10.98 6.02
CA LEU A 80 1.87 11.91 5.12
C LEU A 80 1.92 13.35 5.63
N HIS A 81 1.56 13.60 6.89
CA HIS A 81 1.56 14.96 7.41
C HIS A 81 2.99 15.55 7.50
N TYR A 82 4.00 14.74 7.79
CA TYR A 82 5.40 15.17 7.72
C TYR A 82 5.80 15.61 6.31
N MET A 83 5.42 14.85 5.29
CA MET A 83 5.62 15.23 3.90
C MET A 83 4.96 16.57 3.57
N LEU A 84 3.72 16.78 4.03
CA LEU A 84 3.00 18.04 3.81
C LEU A 84 3.69 19.22 4.49
N ILE A 85 4.22 19.04 5.71
CA ILE A 85 5.00 20.05 6.41
C ILE A 85 6.26 20.43 5.62
N GLN A 86 7.01 19.43 5.11
CA GLN A 86 8.21 19.67 4.29
C GLN A 86 7.89 20.44 3.01
N LEU A 87 6.71 20.23 2.43
CA LEU A 87 6.22 20.94 1.23
C LEU A 87 5.56 22.29 1.54
N GLY A 88 5.43 22.67 2.81
CA GLY A 88 4.72 23.88 3.21
C GLY A 88 3.23 23.87 2.91
N ILE A 89 2.60 22.69 2.90
CA ILE A 89 1.18 22.51 2.55
C ILE A 89 0.38 22.21 3.81
N LYS A 90 -0.65 23.03 4.06
CA LYS A 90 -1.56 22.83 5.19
C LYS A 90 -2.41 21.57 4.96
N TYR A 91 -2.43 20.68 5.96
CA TYR A 91 -3.28 19.48 5.94
C TYR A 91 -4.76 19.86 5.78
N GLY A 92 -5.46 19.20 4.87
CA GLY A 92 -6.88 19.44 4.58
C GLY A 92 -7.17 20.69 3.75
N SER A 93 -6.17 21.41 3.24
CA SER A 93 -6.39 22.51 2.28
C SER A 93 -6.69 21.98 0.87
N GLU A 94 -7.26 22.82 -0.01
CA GLU A 94 -7.50 22.47 -1.41
C GLU A 94 -6.21 21.99 -2.10
N LYS A 95 -5.10 22.71 -1.91
CA LYS A 95 -3.78 22.32 -2.42
C LYS A 95 -3.34 20.95 -1.89
N CYS A 96 -3.69 20.61 -0.64
CA CYS A 96 -3.44 19.28 -0.07
C CYS A 96 -4.26 18.23 -0.82
N LEU A 97 -5.56 18.45 -1.04
CA LEU A 97 -6.43 17.49 -1.72
C LEU A 97 -5.97 17.23 -3.16
N GLU A 98 -5.60 18.26 -3.91
CA GLU A 98 -5.04 18.13 -5.27
C GLU A 98 -3.75 17.30 -5.27
N LEU A 99 -2.83 17.57 -4.32
CA LEU A 99 -1.60 16.79 -4.17
C LEU A 99 -1.90 15.33 -3.83
N LEU A 100 -2.85 15.07 -2.92
CA LEU A 100 -3.23 13.72 -2.52
C LEU A 100 -3.83 12.92 -3.68
N ASP A 101 -4.66 13.53 -4.50
CA ASP A 101 -5.22 12.87 -5.69
C ASP A 101 -4.11 12.43 -6.64
N ARG A 102 -3.16 13.31 -6.94
CA ARG A 102 -1.98 12.97 -7.76
C ARG A 102 -1.09 11.92 -7.11
N LEU A 103 -0.84 12.01 -5.80
CA LEU A 103 -0.01 11.09 -5.04
C LEU A 103 -0.58 9.67 -5.06
N PHE A 104 -1.83 9.51 -4.64
CA PHE A 104 -2.46 8.21 -4.54
C PHE A 104 -2.80 7.61 -5.91
N SER A 105 -3.12 8.43 -6.90
CA SER A 105 -3.22 7.96 -8.30
C SER A 105 -1.90 7.40 -8.81
N THR A 106 -0.78 8.06 -8.52
CA THR A 106 0.56 7.58 -8.88
C THR A 106 0.89 6.26 -8.18
N ILE A 107 0.65 6.17 -6.87
CA ILE A 107 0.88 4.94 -6.08
C ILE A 107 0.03 3.79 -6.65
N ARG A 108 -1.26 4.02 -6.90
CA ARG A 108 -2.16 3.04 -7.48
C ARG A 108 -1.65 2.55 -8.84
N ASP A 109 -1.37 3.47 -9.74
CA ASP A 109 -0.98 3.14 -11.11
C ASP A 109 0.32 2.32 -11.15
N GLU A 110 1.32 2.70 -10.36
CA GLU A 110 2.60 2.01 -10.30
C GLU A 110 2.49 0.63 -9.61
N ALA A 111 1.63 0.51 -8.59
CA ALA A 111 1.34 -0.77 -7.96
C ALA A 111 0.68 -1.75 -8.94
N TYR A 112 -0.35 -1.30 -9.67
CA TYR A 112 -1.04 -2.12 -10.67
C TYR A 112 -0.11 -2.53 -11.80
N LYS A 113 0.67 -1.61 -12.37
CA LYS A 113 1.67 -1.92 -13.39
C LYS A 113 2.64 -2.99 -12.91
N MET A 114 3.16 -2.85 -11.68
CA MET A 114 4.12 -3.80 -11.14
C MET A 114 3.49 -5.18 -10.94
N SER A 115 2.27 -5.26 -10.40
CA SER A 115 1.56 -6.53 -10.23
C SER A 115 1.24 -7.21 -11.58
N VAL A 116 0.95 -6.44 -12.63
CA VAL A 116 0.83 -6.98 -14.00
C VAL A 116 2.18 -7.51 -14.52
N TYR A 117 3.28 -6.80 -14.29
CA TYR A 117 4.62 -7.30 -14.67
C TYR A 117 4.96 -8.59 -13.93
N LEU A 118 4.63 -8.68 -12.63
CA LEU A 118 4.81 -9.91 -11.86
C LEU A 118 3.91 -11.06 -12.37
N ALA A 119 2.70 -10.75 -12.81
CA ALA A 119 1.82 -11.76 -13.41
C ALA A 119 2.39 -12.31 -14.72
N ARG A 120 2.99 -11.46 -15.54
CA ARG A 120 3.67 -11.89 -16.76
C ARG A 120 4.87 -12.79 -16.49
N ASP A 121 5.65 -12.46 -15.44
CA ASP A 121 6.88 -13.18 -15.09
C ASP A 121 6.61 -14.45 -14.27
N LYS A 122 5.55 -14.49 -13.44
CA LYS A 122 5.28 -15.52 -12.43
C LYS A 122 3.85 -16.09 -12.48
N SER A 123 3.08 -15.78 -13.50
CA SER A 123 1.63 -16.04 -13.66
C SER A 123 0.73 -15.16 -12.78
N PRO A 124 -0.52 -14.90 -13.19
CA PRO A 124 -1.55 -14.28 -12.37
C PRO A 124 -1.81 -15.06 -11.07
N PHE A 125 -2.53 -14.46 -10.12
CA PHE A 125 -2.98 -15.21 -8.96
C PHE A 125 -3.96 -16.32 -9.39
N PRO A 126 -3.98 -17.50 -8.73
CA PRO A 126 -4.70 -18.70 -9.20
C PRO A 126 -6.20 -18.51 -9.45
N GLU A 127 -6.88 -17.66 -8.68
CA GLU A 127 -8.32 -17.38 -8.83
C GLU A 127 -8.62 -16.23 -9.80
N PHE A 128 -7.63 -15.76 -10.56
CA PHE A 128 -7.85 -14.63 -11.46
C PHE A 128 -8.77 -14.99 -12.64
N ASP A 129 -9.88 -14.26 -12.73
CA ASP A 129 -10.77 -14.21 -13.89
C ASP A 129 -10.89 -12.76 -14.35
N TYR A 130 -10.41 -12.44 -15.55
CA TYR A 130 -10.36 -11.07 -16.03
C TYR A 130 -11.74 -10.42 -16.18
N LYS A 131 -12.79 -11.22 -16.52
CA LYS A 131 -14.15 -10.70 -16.67
C LYS A 131 -14.73 -10.28 -15.32
N LYS A 132 -14.58 -11.15 -14.30
CA LYS A 132 -14.99 -10.84 -12.93
C LYS A 132 -14.20 -9.67 -12.38
N TYR A 133 -12.86 -9.74 -12.46
CA TYR A 133 -11.99 -8.72 -11.89
C TYR A 133 -12.22 -7.32 -12.46
N LEU A 134 -12.35 -7.18 -13.80
CA LEU A 134 -12.55 -5.87 -14.45
C LEU A 134 -13.99 -5.36 -14.37
N ASN A 135 -14.95 -6.19 -13.94
CA ASN A 135 -16.32 -5.78 -13.68
C ASN A 135 -16.55 -5.24 -12.25
N GLU A 136 -15.59 -5.45 -11.35
CA GLU A 136 -15.65 -4.87 -10.00
C GLU A 136 -15.63 -3.33 -10.06
N GLU A 137 -16.43 -2.68 -9.20
CA GLU A 137 -16.60 -1.22 -9.21
C GLU A 137 -15.27 -0.48 -9.11
N TYR A 138 -14.38 -0.92 -8.23
CA TYR A 138 -13.05 -0.31 -8.11
C TYR A 138 -12.21 -0.49 -9.38
N ALA A 139 -12.26 -1.64 -10.01
CA ALA A 139 -11.49 -1.90 -11.23
C ALA A 139 -11.96 -1.05 -12.42
N LYS A 140 -13.24 -0.64 -12.45
CA LYS A 140 -13.79 0.28 -13.45
C LYS A 140 -13.18 1.69 -13.34
N THR A 141 -12.72 2.10 -12.15
CA THR A 141 -12.08 3.41 -11.91
C THR A 141 -10.62 3.46 -12.39
N LEU A 142 -10.02 2.32 -12.71
CA LEU A 142 -8.64 2.26 -13.18
C LEU A 142 -8.50 2.87 -14.58
N PRO A 143 -7.37 3.57 -14.88
CA PRO A 143 -7.09 4.07 -16.21
C PRO A 143 -7.19 2.99 -17.28
N ALA A 144 -7.73 3.34 -18.45
CA ALA A 144 -7.97 2.40 -19.54
C ALA A 144 -6.70 1.60 -19.92
N ARG A 145 -5.53 2.25 -19.91
CA ARG A 145 -4.23 1.59 -20.16
C ARG A 145 -3.93 0.47 -19.16
N ILE A 146 -4.25 0.66 -17.87
CA ILE A 146 -4.05 -0.35 -16.83
C ILE A 146 -5.03 -1.49 -17.02
N ARG A 147 -6.30 -1.19 -17.27
CA ARG A 147 -7.32 -2.20 -17.54
C ARG A 147 -6.95 -3.07 -18.75
N MET A 148 -6.39 -2.48 -19.83
CA MET A 148 -5.89 -3.23 -20.98
C MET A 148 -4.73 -4.16 -20.61
N LEU A 149 -3.78 -3.69 -19.80
CA LEU A 149 -2.66 -4.51 -19.32
C LEU A 149 -3.15 -5.69 -18.47
N VAL A 150 -4.08 -5.44 -17.54
CA VAL A 150 -4.70 -6.49 -16.70
C VAL A 150 -5.45 -7.50 -17.58
N LYS A 151 -6.21 -7.04 -18.59
CA LYS A 151 -6.91 -7.94 -19.53
C LYS A 151 -5.93 -8.82 -20.33
N ARG A 152 -4.80 -8.25 -20.75
CA ARG A 152 -3.82 -8.93 -21.61
C ARG A 152 -2.92 -9.92 -20.85
N HIS A 153 -2.49 -9.56 -19.66
CA HIS A 153 -1.44 -10.27 -18.92
C HIS A 153 -1.89 -10.84 -17.56
N GLY A 154 -3.11 -10.49 -17.12
CA GLY A 154 -3.56 -10.80 -15.78
C GLY A 154 -2.93 -9.88 -14.74
N ILE A 155 -3.17 -10.19 -13.47
CA ILE A 155 -2.60 -9.50 -12.32
C ILE A 155 -2.13 -10.50 -11.27
N ARG A 156 -0.98 -10.25 -10.65
CA ARG A 156 -0.33 -11.17 -9.70
C ARG A 156 -0.99 -11.22 -8.34
N ASN A 157 -1.58 -10.11 -7.89
CA ASN A 157 -2.11 -9.94 -6.54
C ASN A 157 -3.56 -9.46 -6.64
N ALA A 158 -4.49 -10.11 -5.94
CA ALA A 158 -5.91 -9.74 -5.95
C ALA A 158 -6.14 -8.36 -5.26
N VAL A 159 -5.37 -8.06 -4.22
CA VAL A 159 -5.34 -6.76 -3.53
C VAL A 159 -3.88 -6.38 -3.30
N MET A 160 -3.54 -5.11 -3.44
CA MET A 160 -2.16 -4.64 -3.35
C MET A 160 -1.95 -3.45 -2.43
N LEU A 161 -2.97 -2.64 -2.23
CA LEU A 161 -2.89 -1.38 -1.51
C LEU A 161 -3.82 -1.38 -0.31
N THR A 162 -3.39 -0.73 0.76
CA THR A 162 -4.18 -0.52 1.97
C THR A 162 -3.66 0.70 2.71
N ILE A 163 -4.40 1.19 3.69
CA ILE A 163 -3.93 2.24 4.60
C ILE A 163 -3.99 1.68 6.02
N PRO A 164 -2.98 0.91 6.43
CA PRO A 164 -2.94 0.33 7.76
C PRO A 164 -2.55 1.38 8.81
N PRO A 165 -2.99 1.24 10.06
CA PRO A 165 -2.44 2.02 11.15
C PRO A 165 -0.96 1.65 11.37
N CYS A 166 -0.10 2.67 11.49
CA CYS A 166 1.36 2.51 11.53
C CYS A 166 1.95 2.98 12.86
N GLY A 167 1.27 2.76 14.00
CA GLY A 167 1.64 3.33 15.28
C GLY A 167 3.10 3.13 15.70
N THR A 168 3.56 1.89 15.77
CA THR A 168 4.95 1.57 16.17
C THR A 168 5.95 1.91 15.07
N ILE A 169 5.63 1.62 13.82
CA ILE A 169 6.53 1.89 12.68
C ILE A 169 6.76 3.39 12.50
N SER A 170 5.70 4.20 12.63
CA SER A 170 5.83 5.66 12.51
C SER A 170 6.68 6.25 13.61
N MET A 171 6.58 5.75 14.83
CA MET A 171 7.45 6.16 15.94
C MET A 171 8.92 5.81 15.68
N LEU A 172 9.19 4.61 15.18
CA LEU A 172 10.54 4.17 14.83
C LEU A 172 11.16 5.06 13.75
N HIS A 173 10.34 5.52 12.80
CA HIS A 173 10.75 6.41 11.71
C HIS A 173 10.70 7.90 12.09
N GLY A 174 10.17 8.27 13.27
CA GLY A 174 10.01 9.66 13.70
C GLY A 174 9.06 10.48 12.84
N VAL A 175 7.98 9.87 12.31
CA VAL A 175 7.01 10.53 11.42
C VAL A 175 5.56 10.31 11.87
N SER A 176 4.60 11.00 11.24
CA SER A 176 3.16 10.79 11.48
C SER A 176 2.71 9.39 11.06
N SER A 177 1.75 8.82 11.80
CA SER A 177 1.18 7.51 11.50
C SER A 177 0.29 7.55 10.26
N GLY A 178 0.52 6.64 9.32
CA GLY A 178 -0.33 6.49 8.15
C GLY A 178 -0.59 7.81 7.41
N ILE A 179 -1.86 8.11 7.26
CA ILE A 179 -2.37 9.37 6.70
C ILE A 179 -2.86 10.36 7.77
N GLU A 180 -2.67 10.02 9.05
CA GLU A 180 -3.17 10.82 10.16
C GLU A 180 -2.45 12.16 10.29
N PRO A 181 -3.17 13.25 10.69
CA PRO A 181 -2.51 14.50 11.03
C PRO A 181 -1.76 14.39 12.36
N ILE A 182 -0.72 15.20 12.52
CA ILE A 182 -0.08 15.40 13.83
C ILE A 182 -1.06 16.14 14.74
N PHE A 183 -1.39 15.53 15.88
CA PHE A 183 -2.37 16.10 16.82
C PHE A 183 -1.73 17.03 17.87
N ALA A 184 -0.42 16.92 18.09
CA ALA A 184 0.32 17.77 19.04
C ALA A 184 1.79 17.84 18.65
N ALA A 185 2.42 19.01 18.85
CA ALA A 185 3.86 19.20 18.63
C ALA A 185 4.72 18.43 19.66
N MET A 186 4.18 18.19 20.82
CA MET A 186 4.83 17.46 21.91
C MET A 186 3.79 16.67 22.71
N TYR A 187 4.07 15.44 23.05
CA TYR A 187 3.20 14.62 23.91
C TYR A 187 3.99 13.56 24.68
N ASN A 188 3.47 13.18 25.83
CA ASN A 188 4.02 12.09 26.64
C ASN A 188 3.21 10.81 26.38
N ARG A 189 3.89 9.73 26.02
CA ARG A 189 3.28 8.43 25.85
C ARG A 189 3.65 7.50 27.00
N ARG A 190 2.64 7.01 27.72
CA ARG A 190 2.82 6.01 28.78
C ARG A 190 2.53 4.62 28.19
N TYR A 191 3.46 3.71 28.35
CA TYR A 191 3.25 2.30 28.02
C TYR A 191 2.92 1.52 29.30
N ARG A 192 1.92 0.64 29.23
CA ARG A 192 1.82 -0.41 30.23
C ARG A 192 2.91 -1.43 29.89
N GLN A 193 3.92 -1.57 30.72
CA GLN A 193 4.77 -2.76 30.69
C GLN A 193 3.87 -3.95 31.10
N ALA A 194 3.75 -4.96 30.25
CA ALA A 194 3.25 -6.24 30.69
C ALA A 194 4.29 -6.76 31.69
N ASN A 195 3.86 -7.01 32.92
CA ASN A 195 4.68 -7.80 33.85
C ASN A 195 4.83 -9.20 33.24
N VAL A 196 6.02 -9.50 32.76
CA VAL A 196 6.42 -10.83 32.32
C VAL A 196 6.76 -11.65 33.56
#